data_d9d57852faa46fc3665f6917bda063a3
#
_entry.id   d9d57852faa46fc3665f6917bda063a3
#
_cell.length_a   1.000
_cell.length_b   1.000
_cell.length_c   1.000
_cell.angle_alpha   90.00
_cell.angle_beta   90.00
_cell.angle_gamma   90.00
#
_symmetry.space_group_name_H-M   'P 1'
#
loop_
_entity.id
_entity.type
_entity.pdbx_description
1 polymer ?
#
loop_
_entity_poly.entity_id
_entity_poly.type
_entity_poly.pdbx_seq_one_letter_code
_entity_poly.pdbx_strand_id
1 'polypeptide(L)'
;MNVSRKKYCLAVLFMIAALLFTACSGTDLQTEKTNMPPEDENLIVIGVSQLGSESMWRTANTNSLRETFSRDNGYFLLFDNARQKQENQIKAIRSFISQRVDYIVFSPIVEDGWDTVLEEAKEAGIPVIIMDRNVNVDDDSLYTAWIGSNFEKEGEDAGRWLEDELRGKKFSDDQVNIVVLQGTANSTAMIGRTE
;
A
#
# COMPACT_ATOMS: atom_id res chain seq x y z
N MET A 1 49.39 -41.24 52.54
CA MET A 1 48.41 -41.67 51.52
C MET A 1 47.61 -40.49 50.97
N ASN A 2 48.32 -39.40 50.64
CA ASN A 2 47.57 -38.15 50.29
C ASN A 2 48.15 -37.37 49.06
N VAL A 3 49.21 -37.80 48.44
CA VAL A 3 49.87 -37.13 47.30
C VAL A 3 49.32 -37.59 45.94
N SER A 4 48.89 -38.87 45.91
CA SER A 4 48.34 -39.43 44.67
C SER A 4 46.98 -38.82 44.27
N ARG A 5 46.06 -38.60 45.20
CA ARG A 5 44.74 -38.03 44.92
C ARG A 5 44.80 -36.57 44.45
N LYS A 6 45.76 -35.76 44.93
CA LYS A 6 45.93 -34.39 44.39
C LYS A 6 46.41 -34.31 42.96
N LYS A 7 47.25 -35.30 42.51
CA LYS A 7 47.73 -35.34 41.15
C LYS A 7 46.62 -35.74 40.16
N TYR A 8 45.74 -36.64 40.56
CA TYR A 8 44.58 -37.04 39.73
C TYR A 8 43.53 -35.90 39.66
N CYS A 9 43.27 -35.20 40.76
CA CYS A 9 42.40 -34.02 40.73
C CYS A 9 42.90 -32.90 39.80
N LEU A 10 44.23 -32.65 39.82
CA LEU A 10 44.80 -31.62 38.94
C LEU A 10 44.76 -32.04 37.47
N ALA A 11 45.00 -33.31 37.18
CA ALA A 11 44.92 -33.86 35.80
C ALA A 11 43.48 -33.86 35.27
N VAL A 12 42.48 -34.17 36.11
CA VAL A 12 41.07 -34.11 35.73
C VAL A 12 40.62 -32.67 35.53
N LEU A 13 41.09 -31.72 36.35
CA LEU A 13 40.77 -30.29 36.18
C LEU A 13 41.38 -29.74 34.90
N PHE A 14 42.60 -30.16 34.54
CA PHE A 14 43.24 -29.77 33.25
C PHE A 14 42.53 -30.35 32.04
N MET A 15 42.02 -31.61 32.15
CA MET A 15 41.28 -32.25 31.08
C MET A 15 39.91 -31.63 30.86
N ILE A 16 39.22 -31.18 31.90
CA ILE A 16 37.96 -30.45 31.83
C ILE A 16 38.17 -29.05 31.29
N ALA A 17 39.27 -28.35 31.65
CA ALA A 17 39.61 -27.05 31.06
C ALA A 17 39.97 -27.14 29.58
N ALA A 18 40.59 -28.22 29.12
CA ALA A 18 40.89 -28.45 27.70
C ALA A 18 39.62 -28.74 26.85
N LEU A 19 38.62 -29.36 27.47
CA LEU A 19 37.30 -29.61 26.80
C LEU A 19 36.44 -28.35 26.67
N LEU A 20 36.66 -27.35 27.54
CA LEU A 20 35.94 -26.07 27.43
C LEU A 20 36.52 -25.12 26.40
N PHE A 21 37.76 -25.31 25.96
CA PHE A 21 38.38 -24.51 24.88
C PHE A 21 38.13 -25.02 23.48
N THR A 22 37.62 -26.26 23.30
CA THR A 22 37.25 -26.79 21.98
C THR A 22 35.79 -26.51 21.57
N ALA A 23 35.01 -25.87 22.44
CA ALA A 23 33.62 -25.47 22.13
C ALA A 23 33.49 -24.12 21.44
N CYS A 24 34.62 -23.43 21.17
CA CYS A 24 34.65 -22.19 20.37
C CYS A 24 35.35 -22.42 19.01
N SER A 25 35.23 -23.59 18.42
CA SER A 25 35.38 -23.73 16.98
C SER A 25 34.08 -23.22 16.36
N GLY A 26 34.18 -22.03 15.78
CA GLY A 26 33.08 -21.39 15.09
C GLY A 26 32.35 -22.40 14.22
N THR A 27 31.11 -22.73 14.57
CA THR A 27 30.13 -22.85 13.53
C THR A 27 30.17 -21.51 12.83
N ASP A 28 30.81 -21.50 11.64
CA ASP A 28 30.40 -20.55 10.61
C ASP A 28 28.87 -20.71 10.55
N LEU A 29 28.18 -19.84 11.27
CA LEU A 29 26.90 -19.37 10.85
C LEU A 29 27.21 -18.85 9.45
N GLN A 30 27.11 -19.72 8.45
CA GLN A 30 26.77 -19.27 7.13
C GLN A 30 25.51 -18.46 7.38
N THR A 31 25.73 -17.16 7.57
CA THR A 31 24.73 -16.18 7.27
C THR A 31 24.29 -16.61 5.88
N GLU A 32 23.14 -17.31 5.80
CA GLU A 32 22.42 -17.35 4.53
C GLU A 32 22.48 -15.90 4.09
N LYS A 33 23.34 -15.62 3.14
CA LYS A 33 23.21 -14.45 2.33
C LYS A 33 21.82 -14.63 1.77
N THR A 34 20.83 -14.08 2.47
CA THR A 34 19.58 -13.74 1.82
C THR A 34 20.03 -13.20 0.50
N ASN A 35 19.65 -13.88 -0.57
CA ASN A 35 19.78 -13.40 -1.93
C ASN A 35 18.85 -12.18 -2.04
N MET A 36 19.12 -11.16 -1.25
CA MET A 36 18.70 -9.81 -1.58
C MET A 36 19.52 -9.46 -2.81
N PRO A 37 18.85 -9.17 -3.93
CA PRO A 37 19.54 -8.60 -5.08
C PRO A 37 20.44 -7.47 -4.58
N PRO A 38 21.58 -7.21 -5.22
CA PRO A 38 22.42 -6.10 -4.83
C PRO A 38 21.53 -4.88 -4.65
N GLU A 39 21.67 -4.19 -3.51
CA GLU A 39 20.98 -2.98 -3.18
C GLU A 39 21.20 -2.02 -4.35
N ASP A 40 20.18 -1.89 -5.19
CA ASP A 40 20.27 -1.02 -6.37
C ASP A 40 20.02 0.37 -5.84
N GLU A 41 21.08 1.03 -5.39
CA GLU A 41 21.06 2.31 -4.66
C GLU A 41 20.38 3.45 -5.45
N ASN A 42 19.96 3.18 -6.68
CA ASN A 42 19.38 4.17 -7.59
C ASN A 42 17.89 3.94 -7.90
N LEU A 43 17.24 2.96 -7.30
CA LEU A 43 15.81 2.72 -7.55
C LEU A 43 14.94 3.74 -6.82
N ILE A 44 13.95 4.28 -7.52
CA ILE A 44 12.89 5.10 -6.89
C ILE A 44 11.93 4.16 -6.15
N VAL A 45 11.77 4.36 -4.85
CA VAL A 45 10.90 3.55 -4.00
C VAL A 45 9.50 4.13 -4.00
N ILE A 46 8.53 3.37 -4.50
CA ILE A 46 7.12 3.77 -4.58
C ILE A 46 6.28 2.93 -3.61
N GLY A 47 5.61 3.58 -2.67
CA GLY A 47 4.59 2.96 -1.83
C GLY A 47 3.22 3.08 -2.49
N VAL A 48 2.59 1.97 -2.86
CA VAL A 48 1.24 1.96 -3.45
C VAL A 48 0.25 1.28 -2.52
N SER A 49 -0.80 1.99 -2.10
CA SER A 49 -1.92 1.41 -1.38
C SER A 49 -3.16 1.34 -2.27
N GLN A 50 -3.49 0.13 -2.73
CA GLN A 50 -4.68 -0.15 -3.51
C GLN A 50 -5.88 -0.39 -2.59
N LEU A 51 -7.03 0.16 -2.94
CA LEU A 51 -8.23 0.02 -2.10
C LEU A 51 -8.75 -1.42 -1.99
N GLY A 52 -8.58 -2.25 -3.01
CA GLY A 52 -9.06 -3.64 -3.04
C GLY A 52 -8.77 -4.36 -4.35
N SER A 53 -9.46 -5.47 -4.57
CA SER A 53 -9.40 -6.29 -5.79
C SER A 53 -10.81 -6.69 -6.24
N GLU A 54 -11.79 -5.81 -6.04
CA GLU A 54 -13.23 -6.09 -6.15
C GLU A 54 -13.74 -6.16 -7.58
N SER A 55 -12.93 -5.78 -8.56
CA SER A 55 -13.35 -5.72 -9.97
C SER A 55 -12.21 -6.06 -10.92
N MET A 56 -12.56 -6.43 -12.14
CA MET A 56 -11.57 -6.64 -13.21
C MET A 56 -10.82 -5.34 -13.54
N TRP A 57 -11.49 -4.20 -13.47
CA TRP A 57 -10.86 -2.89 -13.67
C TRP A 57 -9.77 -2.67 -12.61
N ARG A 58 -10.08 -2.96 -11.33
CA ARG A 58 -9.12 -2.82 -10.23
C ARG A 58 -7.93 -3.77 -10.36
N THR A 59 -8.19 -4.97 -10.84
CA THR A 59 -7.12 -5.94 -11.14
C THR A 59 -6.23 -5.45 -12.28
N ALA A 60 -6.81 -4.92 -13.36
CA ALA A 60 -6.06 -4.35 -14.48
C ALA A 60 -5.23 -3.13 -14.04
N ASN A 61 -5.81 -2.24 -13.23
CA ASN A 61 -5.10 -1.10 -12.65
C ASN A 61 -3.90 -1.55 -11.77
N THR A 62 -4.10 -2.57 -10.92
CA THR A 62 -3.03 -3.15 -10.10
C THR A 62 -1.91 -3.75 -10.97
N ASN A 63 -2.25 -4.47 -12.04
CA ASN A 63 -1.26 -5.04 -12.95
C ASN A 63 -0.46 -3.94 -13.66
N SER A 64 -1.13 -2.90 -14.14
CA SER A 64 -0.49 -1.74 -14.76
C SER A 64 0.50 -1.06 -13.80
N LEU A 65 0.13 -0.86 -12.53
CA LEU A 65 1.02 -0.32 -11.52
C LEU A 65 2.27 -1.20 -11.30
N ARG A 66 2.08 -2.52 -11.22
CA ARG A 66 3.18 -3.48 -11.03
C ARG A 66 4.12 -3.54 -12.23
N GLU A 67 3.58 -3.46 -13.44
CA GLU A 67 4.37 -3.45 -14.67
C GLU A 67 5.15 -2.13 -14.80
N THR A 68 4.48 -0.99 -14.52
CA THR A 68 5.11 0.34 -14.59
C THR A 68 6.19 0.51 -13.55
N PHE A 69 5.90 0.20 -12.29
CA PHE A 69 6.83 0.38 -11.17
C PHE A 69 7.67 -0.88 -10.92
N SER A 70 8.19 -1.46 -12.00
CA SER A 70 9.09 -2.61 -11.95
C SER A 70 10.56 -2.18 -11.80
N ARG A 71 11.42 -3.09 -11.34
CA ARG A 71 12.86 -2.85 -11.25
C ARG A 71 13.49 -2.56 -12.61
N ASP A 72 13.02 -3.21 -13.66
CA ASP A 72 13.51 -2.99 -15.03
C ASP A 72 13.25 -1.55 -15.50
N ASN A 73 12.25 -0.89 -14.92
CA ASN A 73 11.92 0.51 -15.19
C ASN A 73 12.54 1.48 -14.16
N GLY A 74 13.40 1.02 -13.27
CA GLY A 74 14.09 1.86 -12.28
C GLY A 74 13.30 2.10 -10.99
N TYR A 75 12.33 1.25 -10.66
CA TYR A 75 11.50 1.41 -9.46
C TYR A 75 11.59 0.21 -8.52
N PHE A 76 11.35 0.48 -7.23
CA PHE A 76 11.08 -0.54 -6.24
C PHE A 76 9.67 -0.32 -5.65
N LEU A 77 8.76 -1.22 -5.97
CA LEU A 77 7.35 -1.12 -5.58
C LEU A 77 7.09 -1.80 -4.24
N LEU A 78 6.65 -1.03 -3.24
CA LEU A 78 6.02 -1.50 -2.02
C LEU A 78 4.50 -1.46 -2.22
N PHE A 79 3.87 -2.61 -2.35
CA PHE A 79 2.45 -2.69 -2.68
C PHE A 79 1.64 -3.26 -1.51
N ASP A 80 0.60 -2.52 -1.11
CA ASP A 80 -0.40 -2.95 -0.13
C ASP A 80 -1.80 -2.99 -0.73
N ASN A 81 -2.60 -3.98 -0.32
CA ASN A 81 -4.01 -4.08 -0.66
C ASN A 81 -4.85 -3.88 0.60
N ALA A 82 -5.55 -2.78 0.68
CA ALA A 82 -6.33 -2.39 1.85
C ALA A 82 -7.57 -3.25 2.11
N ARG A 83 -7.98 -4.11 1.17
CA ARG A 83 -9.13 -5.02 1.31
C ARG A 83 -10.41 -4.28 1.66
N GLN A 84 -10.68 -3.14 1.00
CA GLN A 84 -11.86 -2.28 1.20
C GLN A 84 -11.96 -1.68 2.61
N LYS A 85 -10.83 -1.46 3.30
CA LYS A 85 -10.79 -0.89 4.65
C LYS A 85 -9.87 0.32 4.69
N GLN A 86 -10.42 1.51 4.96
CA GLN A 86 -9.66 2.75 5.09
C GLN A 86 -8.55 2.64 6.14
N GLU A 87 -8.84 2.01 7.27
CA GLU A 87 -7.85 1.79 8.33
C GLU A 87 -6.59 1.04 7.86
N ASN A 88 -6.75 0.13 6.88
CA ASN A 88 -5.62 -0.57 6.29
C ASN A 88 -4.82 0.36 5.36
N GLN A 89 -5.49 1.23 4.59
CA GLN A 89 -4.78 2.24 3.78
C GLN A 89 -3.98 3.20 4.66
N ILE A 90 -4.58 3.71 5.74
CA ILE A 90 -3.89 4.59 6.69
C ILE A 90 -2.67 3.88 7.30
N LYS A 91 -2.80 2.60 7.68
CA LYS A 91 -1.66 1.81 8.17
C LYS A 91 -0.58 1.61 7.11
N ALA A 92 -0.97 1.35 5.87
CA ALA A 92 -0.03 1.21 4.75
C ALA A 92 0.73 2.50 4.49
N ILE A 93 0.04 3.65 4.44
CA ILE A 93 0.66 4.97 4.25
C ILE A 93 1.65 5.27 5.37
N ARG A 94 1.30 5.05 6.64
CA ARG A 94 2.22 5.19 7.77
C ARG A 94 3.42 4.26 7.70
N SER A 95 3.22 3.03 7.21
CA SER A 95 4.31 2.10 6.95
C SER A 95 5.26 2.62 5.85
N PHE A 96 4.73 3.18 4.77
CA PHE A 96 5.52 3.80 3.72
C PHE A 96 6.31 5.02 4.22
N ILE A 97 5.68 5.87 5.05
CA ILE A 97 6.35 7.00 5.70
C ILE A 97 7.53 6.51 6.57
N SER A 98 7.32 5.49 7.39
CA SER A 98 8.36 4.93 8.25
C SER A 98 9.52 4.29 7.47
N GLN A 99 9.25 3.76 6.28
CA GLN A 99 10.23 3.19 5.36
C GLN A 99 10.90 4.25 4.48
N ARG A 100 10.47 5.51 4.57
CA ARG A 100 11.00 6.65 3.80
C ARG A 100 10.96 6.39 2.29
N VAL A 101 9.81 5.97 1.77
CA VAL A 101 9.62 5.84 0.33
C VAL A 101 9.76 7.21 -0.35
N ASP A 102 10.13 7.21 -1.64
CA ASP A 102 10.26 8.46 -2.41
C ASP A 102 8.91 9.05 -2.79
N TYR A 103 7.90 8.21 -3.02
CA TYR A 103 6.52 8.62 -3.37
C TYR A 103 5.51 7.68 -2.75
N ILE A 104 4.37 8.23 -2.39
CA ILE A 104 3.18 7.46 -1.99
C ILE A 104 2.10 7.65 -3.06
N VAL A 105 1.50 6.55 -3.52
CA VAL A 105 0.39 6.54 -4.47
C VAL A 105 -0.76 5.75 -3.88
N PHE A 106 -1.96 6.29 -3.84
CA PHE A 106 -3.11 5.52 -3.38
C PHE A 106 -4.42 5.94 -4.04
N SER A 107 -5.38 5.00 -4.09
CA SER A 107 -6.76 5.27 -4.49
C SER A 107 -7.63 5.16 -3.24
N PRO A 108 -8.23 6.25 -2.75
CA PRO A 108 -8.96 6.25 -1.48
C PRO A 108 -10.25 5.42 -1.56
N ILE A 109 -10.58 4.74 -0.48
CA ILE A 109 -11.83 3.98 -0.37
C ILE A 109 -13.02 4.93 -0.22
N VAL A 110 -12.89 5.90 0.66
CA VAL A 110 -13.84 6.98 0.94
C VAL A 110 -13.14 8.32 0.79
N GLU A 111 -13.90 9.41 0.71
CA GLU A 111 -13.30 10.73 0.50
C GLU A 111 -12.76 11.39 1.77
N ASP A 112 -13.36 11.13 2.93
CA ASP A 112 -13.04 11.81 4.19
C ASP A 112 -12.02 11.08 5.05
N GLY A 113 -11.39 11.84 5.99
CA GLY A 113 -10.55 11.30 7.06
C GLY A 113 -9.11 11.03 6.67
N TRP A 114 -8.60 11.79 5.71
CA TRP A 114 -7.23 11.65 5.19
C TRP A 114 -6.27 12.71 5.71
N ASP A 115 -6.77 13.83 6.25
CA ASP A 115 -5.97 15.00 6.64
C ASP A 115 -4.74 14.60 7.48
N THR A 116 -4.96 13.92 8.60
CA THR A 116 -3.87 13.55 9.53
C THR A 116 -2.76 12.73 8.86
N VAL A 117 -3.12 11.70 8.08
CA VAL A 117 -2.09 10.84 7.48
C VAL A 117 -1.39 11.52 6.30
N LEU A 118 -2.07 12.43 5.62
CA LEU A 118 -1.47 13.24 4.57
C LEU A 118 -0.57 14.34 5.15
N GLU A 119 -0.94 14.93 6.30
CA GLU A 119 -0.06 15.81 7.07
C GLU A 119 1.21 15.07 7.51
N GLU A 120 1.09 13.84 8.03
CA GLU A 120 2.24 13.00 8.40
C GLU A 120 3.17 12.76 7.19
N ALA A 121 2.62 12.51 5.99
CA ALA A 121 3.41 12.34 4.77
C ALA A 121 4.10 13.65 4.34
N LYS A 122 3.39 14.77 4.41
CA LYS A 122 3.91 16.11 4.10
C LYS A 122 5.04 16.51 5.05
N GLU A 123 4.88 16.29 6.36
CA GLU A 123 5.93 16.53 7.36
C GLU A 123 7.18 15.66 7.14
N ALA A 124 6.98 14.43 6.66
CA ALA A 124 8.07 13.55 6.27
C ALA A 124 8.75 13.95 4.94
N GLY A 125 8.19 14.93 4.21
CA GLY A 125 8.68 15.37 2.91
C GLY A 125 8.41 14.39 1.79
N ILE A 126 7.43 13.49 1.93
CA ILE A 126 7.10 12.46 0.94
C ILE A 126 5.91 12.93 0.09
N PRO A 127 6.10 13.17 -1.21
CA PRO A 127 5.02 13.56 -2.11
C PRO A 127 3.98 12.44 -2.26
N VAL A 128 2.70 12.84 -2.23
CA VAL A 128 1.57 11.94 -2.36
C VAL A 128 0.86 12.18 -3.69
N ILE A 129 0.58 11.11 -4.42
CA ILE A 129 -0.22 11.11 -5.64
C ILE A 129 -1.50 10.33 -5.37
N ILE A 130 -2.63 10.97 -5.59
CA ILE A 130 -3.94 10.37 -5.46
C ILE A 130 -4.40 9.92 -6.85
N MET A 131 -4.88 8.69 -6.97
CA MET A 131 -5.33 8.15 -8.26
C MET A 131 -6.78 7.67 -8.20
N ASP A 132 -7.47 7.76 -9.35
CA ASP A 132 -8.87 7.33 -9.55
C ASP A 132 -9.83 8.15 -8.72
N ARG A 133 -10.09 7.79 -7.48
CA ARG A 133 -10.94 8.52 -6.53
C ARG A 133 -10.16 9.66 -5.88
N ASN A 134 -10.85 10.73 -5.53
CA ASN A 134 -10.25 11.86 -4.81
C ASN A 134 -10.51 11.78 -3.29
N VAL A 135 -9.88 12.67 -2.55
CA VAL A 135 -10.07 12.90 -1.13
C VAL A 135 -10.76 14.24 -0.91
N ASN A 136 -11.48 14.36 0.20
CA ASN A 136 -12.00 15.63 0.72
C ASN A 136 -11.11 16.04 1.91
N VAL A 137 -10.27 17.05 1.71
CA VAL A 137 -9.33 17.56 2.72
C VAL A 137 -9.41 19.08 2.76
N ASP A 138 -9.10 19.66 3.91
CA ASP A 138 -9.16 21.11 4.12
C ASP A 138 -8.02 21.88 3.42
N ASP A 139 -6.91 21.20 3.11
CA ASP A 139 -5.71 21.77 2.48
C ASP A 139 -5.24 20.92 1.29
N ASP A 140 -5.51 21.38 0.08
CA ASP A 140 -5.08 20.72 -1.16
C ASP A 140 -3.55 20.57 -1.30
N SER A 141 -2.76 21.29 -0.50
CA SER A 141 -1.30 21.14 -0.47
C SER A 141 -0.82 19.89 0.25
N LEU A 142 -1.72 19.08 0.81
CA LEU A 142 -1.43 17.80 1.43
C LEU A 142 -1.10 16.69 0.43
N TYR A 143 -1.42 16.89 -0.84
CA TYR A 143 -1.03 15.98 -1.92
C TYR A 143 -0.44 16.75 -3.11
N THR A 144 0.39 16.06 -3.88
CA THR A 144 1.10 16.67 -5.02
C THR A 144 0.24 16.72 -6.27
N ALA A 145 -0.55 15.68 -6.51
CA ALA A 145 -1.41 15.57 -7.69
C ALA A 145 -2.54 14.57 -7.45
N TRP A 146 -3.66 14.84 -8.10
CA TRP A 146 -4.74 13.87 -8.31
C TRP A 146 -4.88 13.55 -9.79
N ILE A 147 -5.01 12.26 -10.10
CA ILE A 147 -5.20 11.75 -11.46
C ILE A 147 -6.41 10.83 -11.45
N GLY A 148 -7.54 11.31 -11.94
CA GLY A 148 -8.79 10.57 -11.90
C GLY A 148 -9.83 11.09 -12.88
N SER A 149 -11.01 10.48 -12.85
CA SER A 149 -12.16 10.85 -13.66
C SER A 149 -12.93 12.03 -13.03
N ASN A 150 -13.54 12.84 -13.86
CA ASN A 150 -14.55 13.79 -13.40
C ASN A 150 -15.89 13.05 -13.23
N PHE A 151 -16.17 12.60 -12.03
CA PHE A 151 -17.35 11.78 -11.72
C PHE A 151 -18.67 12.54 -11.84
N GLU A 152 -18.70 13.86 -11.55
CA GLU A 152 -19.86 14.71 -11.80
C GLU A 152 -20.20 14.75 -13.30
N LYS A 153 -19.17 14.96 -14.12
CA LYS A 153 -19.35 14.97 -15.57
C LYS A 153 -19.86 13.62 -16.11
N GLU A 154 -19.38 12.51 -15.53
CA GLU A 154 -19.89 11.19 -15.87
C GLU A 154 -21.37 11.03 -15.49
N GLY A 155 -21.78 11.53 -14.31
CA GLY A 155 -23.17 11.54 -13.87
C GLY A 155 -24.07 12.40 -14.76
N GLU A 156 -23.64 13.64 -15.05
CA GLU A 156 -24.34 14.52 -16.00
C GLU A 156 -24.53 13.88 -17.38
N ASP A 157 -23.47 13.30 -17.93
CA ASP A 157 -23.52 12.69 -19.26
C ASP A 157 -24.44 11.48 -19.29
N ALA A 158 -24.46 10.68 -18.21
CA ALA A 158 -25.40 9.57 -18.07
C ALA A 158 -26.84 10.06 -17.97
N GLY A 159 -27.09 11.13 -17.19
CA GLY A 159 -28.40 11.76 -17.08
C GLY A 159 -28.91 12.32 -18.41
N ARG A 160 -28.08 13.05 -19.12
CA ARG A 160 -28.40 13.60 -20.46
C ARG A 160 -28.67 12.49 -21.46
N TRP A 161 -27.88 11.45 -21.51
CA TRP A 161 -28.10 10.30 -22.34
C TRP A 161 -29.46 9.66 -22.06
N LEU A 162 -29.81 9.49 -20.79
CA LEU A 162 -31.09 8.91 -20.39
C LEU A 162 -32.25 9.81 -20.79
N GLU A 163 -32.15 11.12 -20.61
CA GLU A 163 -33.15 12.11 -21.07
C GLU A 163 -33.39 11.97 -22.58
N ASP A 164 -32.32 11.93 -23.37
CA ASP A 164 -32.42 11.80 -24.83
C ASP A 164 -33.04 10.46 -25.25
N GLU A 165 -32.69 9.36 -24.59
CA GLU A 165 -33.27 8.04 -24.83
C GLU A 165 -34.78 7.97 -24.49
N LEU A 166 -35.21 8.73 -23.51
CA LEU A 166 -36.62 8.76 -23.09
C LEU A 166 -37.45 9.74 -23.86
N ARG A 167 -36.82 10.71 -24.56
CA ARG A 167 -37.49 11.76 -25.30
C ARG A 167 -38.41 11.20 -26.37
N GLY A 168 -39.71 11.53 -26.29
CA GLY A 168 -40.73 11.08 -27.24
C GLY A 168 -41.25 9.65 -27.01
N LYS A 169 -40.75 8.94 -26.00
CA LYS A 169 -41.32 7.65 -25.60
C LYS A 169 -42.58 7.88 -24.76
N LYS A 170 -43.63 7.05 -24.99
CA LYS A 170 -44.85 7.06 -24.17
C LYS A 170 -44.76 6.00 -23.11
N PHE A 171 -45.02 6.38 -21.89
CA PHE A 171 -45.07 5.47 -20.71
C PHE A 171 -46.49 5.33 -20.21
N SER A 172 -46.87 4.17 -19.66
CA SER A 172 -48.25 3.86 -19.31
C SER A 172 -48.80 4.80 -18.21
N ASP A 173 -47.94 5.30 -17.33
CA ASP A 173 -48.30 6.11 -16.17
C ASP A 173 -47.66 7.50 -16.18
N ASP A 174 -47.15 7.96 -17.28
CA ASP A 174 -46.35 9.21 -17.42
C ASP A 174 -45.16 9.28 -16.42
N GLN A 175 -44.72 8.12 -15.94
CA GLN A 175 -43.60 8.00 -14.98
C GLN A 175 -42.53 7.06 -15.54
N VAL A 176 -41.28 7.40 -15.21
CA VAL A 176 -40.10 6.56 -15.49
C VAL A 176 -39.49 6.13 -14.16
N ASN A 177 -39.35 4.83 -13.98
CA ASN A 177 -38.66 4.27 -12.81
C ASN A 177 -37.17 4.08 -13.19
N ILE A 178 -36.28 4.75 -12.44
CA ILE A 178 -34.84 4.64 -12.62
C ILE A 178 -34.26 3.92 -11.42
N VAL A 179 -33.45 2.90 -11.67
CA VAL A 179 -32.68 2.18 -10.64
C VAL A 179 -31.20 2.51 -10.81
N VAL A 180 -30.60 3.07 -9.78
CA VAL A 180 -29.19 3.38 -9.76
C VAL A 180 -28.45 2.35 -8.89
N LEU A 181 -27.50 1.62 -9.47
CA LEU A 181 -26.61 0.73 -8.72
C LEU A 181 -25.44 1.54 -8.20
N GLN A 182 -25.50 1.88 -6.92
CA GLN A 182 -24.43 2.60 -6.26
C GLN A 182 -23.22 1.70 -5.98
N GLY A 183 -22.03 2.28 -6.06
CA GLY A 183 -20.79 1.66 -5.63
C GLY A 183 -20.54 1.80 -4.12
N THR A 184 -19.26 1.93 -3.74
CA THR A 184 -18.86 2.14 -2.34
C THR A 184 -19.43 3.46 -1.83
N ALA A 185 -20.19 3.39 -0.73
CA ALA A 185 -20.72 4.59 -0.08
C ALA A 185 -19.59 5.55 0.33
N ASN A 186 -19.86 6.84 0.28
CA ASN A 186 -18.91 7.92 0.60
C ASN A 186 -17.61 7.90 -0.22
N SER A 187 -17.64 7.32 -1.42
CA SER A 187 -16.56 7.49 -2.39
C SER A 187 -16.89 8.64 -3.33
N THR A 188 -15.89 9.40 -3.77
CA THR A 188 -16.09 10.49 -4.74
C THR A 188 -16.73 10.00 -6.05
N ALA A 189 -16.48 8.76 -6.44
CA ALA A 189 -17.11 8.13 -7.60
C ALA A 189 -18.62 7.93 -7.43
N MET A 190 -19.09 7.58 -6.23
CA MET A 190 -20.52 7.43 -5.95
C MET A 190 -21.18 8.80 -5.80
N ILE A 191 -20.57 9.69 -5.06
CA ILE A 191 -21.09 11.05 -4.81
C ILE A 191 -21.25 11.78 -6.13
N GLY A 192 -20.17 11.99 -6.88
CA GLY A 192 -20.19 12.78 -8.11
C GLY A 192 -21.09 12.21 -9.20
N ARG A 193 -21.28 10.88 -9.31
CA ARG A 193 -22.20 10.31 -10.31
C ARG A 193 -23.67 10.40 -9.91
N THR A 194 -24.00 10.79 -8.68
CA THR A 194 -25.39 10.86 -8.18
C THR A 194 -25.85 12.27 -7.85
N GLU A 195 -24.96 13.26 -7.83
CA GLU A 195 -25.27 14.69 -7.74
C GLU A 195 -25.67 15.27 -9.10
#